data_ea701f2b6cfeb0179dc67d9e4cc2403a
#
_entry.id   ea701f2b6cfeb0179dc67d9e4cc2403a
#
_cell.length_a   1.000
_cell.length_b   1.000
_cell.length_c   1.000
_cell.angle_alpha   90.00
_cell.angle_beta   90.00
_cell.angle_gamma   90.00
#
_symmetry.space_group_name_H-M   'P 1'
#
loop_
_entity.id
_entity.type
_entity.pdbx_description
1 polymer ?
#
loop_
_entity_poly.entity_id
_entity_poly.type
_entity_poly.pdbx_seq_one_letter_code
_entity_poly.pdbx_strand_id
1 'polypeptide(L)'
;MRYCKIILLIALNFCINKSFCQTRFTDVTTASGISHVFKVYEGMFGGGACVIDFNKDGLEDVYITGGMNDDVLYKNNGNGTFTNVFEKSGMLVTKNFVTQGVTGADVNRDGLVDLFITTITRRDKPQIIPRAINLLFLNNGNGTFLDATKEYGLDQLLTFSTSASFGDFNADGWPDLYVGNYFNEYKGKLSVINDNTVVEANQIAKGNLLLNEKGKHFKDVYSDYGLEYRGFGFGGIFTDFDNDGDQDLFVNHDFGYKRTPDMLLENHFPKEKFTDVAKEKGMDLKINSMGTAVGDYNNDGLMDYYMTNIKFNYFMVNQGAGKPFVNKAPELGMQFFAISWGANFADFDNDGDVDLFVANGDLNPNCVAMANFYFENMGGKFEDHARAIGLADYGISRGSVVFDYNNDGDLDLLVVNQEPVIAGYPVPSVTKLFRNDSTKGNWIKIMLKGVDAESHGIGSKIEVEAGGRKMIREIDGGASSHLSQSSVIAHFGLGDATKIDKITVYWTGGNKQTINNVSINQTITLTEIPEKKSNHLFLYLLIGLAVLTIVFIVWRKRK
;
A
#
# COMPACT_ATOMS: atom_id res chain seq x y z
N MET A 1 51.22 -2.87 -40.58
CA MET A 1 49.76 -3.22 -40.65
C MET A 1 49.32 -4.40 -39.77
N ARG A 2 50.18 -5.23 -39.22
CA ARG A 2 49.80 -6.34 -38.31
C ARG A 2 49.55 -5.89 -36.83
N TYR A 3 50.20 -4.84 -36.37
CA TYR A 3 50.05 -4.36 -34.99
C TYR A 3 48.79 -3.54 -34.73
N CYS A 4 48.20 -2.87 -35.75
CA CYS A 4 46.93 -2.14 -35.58
C CYS A 4 45.71 -3.06 -35.40
N LYS A 5 45.73 -4.29 -35.94
CA LYS A 5 44.61 -5.24 -35.81
C LYS A 5 44.56 -5.90 -34.42
N ILE A 6 45.69 -6.03 -33.73
CA ILE A 6 45.77 -6.63 -32.39
C ILE A 6 45.32 -5.61 -31.34
N ILE A 7 45.63 -4.33 -31.48
CA ILE A 7 45.19 -3.27 -30.58
C ILE A 7 43.66 -3.06 -30.68
N LEU A 8 43.07 -3.18 -31.88
CA LEU A 8 41.63 -3.07 -32.09
C LEU A 8 40.86 -4.27 -31.49
N LEU A 9 41.44 -5.50 -31.52
CA LEU A 9 40.81 -6.67 -30.88
C LEU A 9 40.90 -6.62 -29.32
N ILE A 10 41.95 -6.03 -28.76
CA ILE A 10 42.08 -5.86 -27.31
C ILE A 10 41.17 -4.73 -26.83
N ALA A 11 41.00 -3.65 -27.60
CA ALA A 11 40.05 -2.59 -27.26
C ALA A 11 38.58 -3.05 -27.36
N LEU A 12 38.23 -3.94 -28.32
CA LEU A 12 36.89 -4.52 -28.41
C LEU A 12 36.59 -5.52 -27.27
N ASN A 13 37.58 -6.21 -26.72
CA ASN A 13 37.37 -7.12 -25.58
C ASN A 13 37.30 -6.40 -24.23
N PHE A 14 37.76 -5.16 -24.12
CA PHE A 14 37.60 -4.36 -22.91
C PHE A 14 36.25 -3.63 -22.82
N CYS A 15 35.48 -3.56 -23.93
CA CYS A 15 34.12 -2.97 -23.91
C CYS A 15 32.98 -4.00 -23.69
N ILE A 16 33.30 -5.30 -23.53
CA ILE A 16 32.25 -6.35 -23.47
C ILE A 16 32.09 -6.96 -22.05
N ASN A 17 32.88 -6.55 -21.08
CA ASN A 17 32.67 -7.01 -19.69
C ASN A 17 32.21 -5.87 -18.75
N LYS A 18 31.15 -5.15 -19.08
CA LYS A 18 30.16 -4.83 -18.06
C LYS A 18 29.37 -6.13 -17.86
N SER A 19 29.75 -6.92 -16.89
CA SER A 19 28.84 -7.87 -16.28
C SER A 19 27.66 -7.04 -15.79
N PHE A 20 26.59 -6.98 -16.57
CA PHE A 20 25.30 -6.64 -16.02
C PHE A 20 25.04 -7.74 -14.99
N CYS A 21 25.26 -7.45 -13.73
CA CYS A 21 24.73 -8.26 -12.66
C CYS A 21 23.22 -8.17 -12.82
N GLN A 22 22.59 -9.19 -13.29
CA GLN A 22 21.19 -9.20 -13.64
C GLN A 22 20.40 -9.45 -12.36
N THR A 23 19.44 -8.60 -12.07
CA THR A 23 18.37 -8.89 -11.10
C THR A 23 17.82 -10.29 -11.40
N ARG A 24 17.61 -11.09 -10.40
CA ARG A 24 17.14 -12.46 -10.58
C ARG A 24 16.21 -12.84 -9.43
N PHE A 25 15.11 -13.47 -9.77
CA PHE A 25 14.18 -14.04 -8.79
C PHE A 25 14.09 -15.55 -8.93
N THR A 26 13.99 -16.23 -7.80
CA THR A 26 13.75 -17.67 -7.71
C THR A 26 12.41 -17.95 -7.05
N ASP A 27 11.55 -18.73 -7.72
CA ASP A 27 10.32 -19.25 -7.10
C ASP A 27 10.68 -20.21 -5.97
N VAL A 28 10.50 -19.77 -4.73
CA VAL A 28 10.76 -20.54 -3.52
C VAL A 28 9.49 -21.01 -2.82
N THR A 29 8.32 -20.85 -3.45
CA THR A 29 7.00 -21.14 -2.89
C THR A 29 6.93 -22.48 -2.15
N THR A 30 7.29 -23.57 -2.83
CA THR A 30 7.26 -24.90 -2.22
C THR A 30 8.34 -25.09 -1.16
N ALA A 31 9.54 -24.57 -1.40
CA ALA A 31 10.66 -24.68 -0.47
C ALA A 31 10.42 -23.88 0.82
N SER A 32 9.73 -22.76 0.73
CA SER A 32 9.35 -21.92 1.87
C SER A 32 8.16 -22.47 2.68
N GLY A 33 7.47 -23.51 2.19
CA GLY A 33 6.29 -24.07 2.85
C GLY A 33 5.00 -23.30 2.61
N ILE A 34 4.99 -22.32 1.67
CA ILE A 34 3.77 -21.63 1.27
C ILE A 34 2.91 -22.54 0.40
N SER A 35 1.64 -22.65 0.78
CA SER A 35 0.62 -23.39 0.04
C SER A 35 -0.71 -22.68 0.21
N HIS A 36 -1.05 -21.82 -0.74
CA HIS A 36 -2.25 -21.00 -0.73
C HIS A 36 -2.78 -20.77 -2.15
N VAL A 37 -4.09 -20.69 -2.26
CA VAL A 37 -4.77 -20.23 -3.48
C VAL A 37 -6.03 -19.48 -3.09
N PHE A 38 -6.21 -18.29 -3.64
CA PHE A 38 -7.44 -17.53 -3.44
C PHE A 38 -8.59 -18.13 -4.27
N LYS A 39 -9.73 -18.37 -3.63
CA LYS A 39 -10.94 -18.85 -4.32
C LYS A 39 -11.99 -17.76 -4.41
N VAL A 40 -12.34 -17.38 -5.64
CA VAL A 40 -13.32 -16.33 -5.88
C VAL A 40 -14.76 -16.78 -5.54
N TYR A 41 -15.58 -15.83 -5.13
CA TYR A 41 -17.02 -16.00 -4.96
C TYR A 41 -17.75 -15.55 -6.24
N GLU A 42 -18.46 -16.46 -6.89
CA GLU A 42 -19.22 -16.19 -8.12
C GLU A 42 -18.46 -15.41 -9.22
N GLY A 43 -17.14 -15.61 -9.31
CA GLY A 43 -16.32 -14.94 -10.31
C GLY A 43 -15.84 -13.54 -9.96
N MET A 44 -16.12 -13.05 -8.75
CA MET A 44 -15.62 -11.77 -8.28
C MET A 44 -14.12 -11.80 -7.99
N PHE A 45 -13.55 -10.62 -7.95
CA PHE A 45 -12.14 -10.35 -7.63
C PHE A 45 -11.83 -10.57 -6.14
N GLY A 46 -10.56 -10.44 -5.76
CA GLY A 46 -10.06 -10.55 -4.40
C GLY A 46 -8.64 -11.10 -4.37
N GLY A 47 -8.15 -11.42 -3.20
CA GLY A 47 -6.82 -11.97 -3.02
C GLY A 47 -5.82 -10.94 -2.52
N GLY A 48 -6.04 -10.44 -1.29
CA GLY A 48 -5.14 -9.54 -0.58
C GLY A 48 -4.18 -10.26 0.35
N ALA A 49 -3.04 -9.65 0.62
CA ALA A 49 -2.06 -10.05 1.62
C ALA A 49 -1.59 -8.85 2.44
N CYS A 50 -1.17 -9.09 3.69
CA CYS A 50 -0.59 -8.06 4.55
C CYS A 50 0.67 -8.61 5.20
N VAL A 51 1.75 -7.84 5.12
CA VAL A 51 3.02 -8.12 5.79
C VAL A 51 3.00 -7.51 7.18
N ILE A 52 3.30 -8.33 8.19
CA ILE A 52 3.29 -7.91 9.60
C ILE A 52 4.33 -8.71 10.40
N ASP A 53 4.85 -8.16 11.49
CA ASP A 53 5.51 -8.92 12.57
C ASP A 53 4.50 -9.10 13.70
N PHE A 54 3.61 -10.13 13.59
CA PHE A 54 2.50 -10.27 14.54
C PHE A 54 2.93 -10.80 15.92
N ASN A 55 4.11 -11.34 16.05
CA ASN A 55 4.59 -11.96 17.29
C ASN A 55 5.78 -11.23 17.92
N LYS A 56 6.21 -10.10 17.32
CA LYS A 56 7.36 -9.27 17.75
C LYS A 56 8.69 -10.03 17.85
N ASP A 57 8.91 -11.00 16.96
CA ASP A 57 10.20 -11.67 16.90
C ASP A 57 11.21 -11.02 15.95
N GLY A 58 10.82 -9.92 15.29
CA GLY A 58 11.65 -9.15 14.35
C GLY A 58 11.70 -9.74 12.95
N LEU A 59 10.86 -10.74 12.65
CA LEU A 59 10.71 -11.34 11.34
C LEU A 59 9.35 -10.94 10.74
N GLU A 60 9.34 -10.64 9.46
CA GLU A 60 8.11 -10.30 8.78
C GLU A 60 7.32 -11.57 8.43
N ASP A 61 6.11 -11.63 8.96
CA ASP A 61 5.11 -12.65 8.74
C ASP A 61 4.11 -12.21 7.66
N VAL A 62 3.22 -13.11 7.19
CA VAL A 62 2.25 -12.75 6.15
C VAL A 62 0.86 -13.32 6.47
N TYR A 63 -0.14 -12.45 6.46
CA TYR A 63 -1.55 -12.84 6.40
C TYR A 63 -2.05 -12.78 4.96
N ILE A 64 -2.79 -13.81 4.49
CA ILE A 64 -3.35 -13.86 3.13
C ILE A 64 -4.82 -14.27 3.21
N THR A 65 -5.69 -13.50 2.56
CA THR A 65 -7.12 -13.79 2.46
C THR A 65 -7.39 -14.97 1.52
N GLY A 66 -8.33 -15.83 1.86
CA GLY A 66 -8.65 -17.04 1.10
C GLY A 66 -9.90 -16.92 0.20
N GLY A 67 -10.73 -15.89 0.40
CA GLY A 67 -12.01 -15.78 -0.29
C GLY A 67 -12.99 -16.88 0.15
N MET A 68 -13.31 -17.79 -0.75
CA MET A 68 -14.11 -18.98 -0.44
C MET A 68 -13.27 -20.11 0.21
N ASN A 69 -11.96 -20.05 0.13
CA ASN A 69 -11.06 -20.90 0.93
C ASN A 69 -10.81 -20.25 2.30
N ASP A 70 -10.16 -20.99 3.19
CA ASP A 70 -9.74 -20.44 4.48
C ASP A 70 -8.57 -19.47 4.27
N ASP A 71 -8.54 -18.43 5.09
CA ASP A 71 -7.42 -17.52 5.17
C ASP A 71 -6.20 -18.25 5.78
N VAL A 72 -5.02 -17.68 5.60
CA VAL A 72 -3.78 -18.23 6.19
C VAL A 72 -3.01 -17.13 6.91
N LEU A 73 -2.37 -17.50 8.01
CA LEU A 73 -1.38 -16.70 8.71
C LEU A 73 -0.06 -17.45 8.73
N TYR A 74 0.88 -17.00 7.94
CA TYR A 74 2.19 -17.61 7.83
C TYR A 74 3.18 -16.93 8.77
N LYS A 75 3.59 -17.68 9.81
CA LYS A 75 4.70 -17.28 10.65
C LYS A 75 6.03 -17.56 9.95
N ASN A 76 6.88 -16.55 9.85
CA ASN A 76 8.26 -16.68 9.39
C ASN A 76 9.11 -17.39 10.44
N ASN A 77 9.85 -18.43 10.04
CA ASN A 77 10.68 -19.22 10.96
C ASN A 77 12.15 -18.72 11.03
N GLY A 78 12.51 -17.64 10.29
CA GLY A 78 13.86 -17.07 10.25
C GLY A 78 14.91 -17.92 9.52
N ASN A 79 14.48 -18.97 8.82
CA ASN A 79 15.34 -19.88 8.07
C ASN A 79 14.94 -20.05 6.61
N GLY A 80 14.21 -19.05 6.08
CA GLY A 80 13.67 -19.06 4.72
C GLY A 80 12.38 -19.88 4.55
N THR A 81 11.77 -20.34 5.66
CA THR A 81 10.51 -21.10 5.62
C THR A 81 9.43 -20.43 6.46
N PHE A 82 8.17 -20.78 6.17
CA PHE A 82 7.00 -20.31 6.88
C PHE A 82 6.20 -21.47 7.46
N THR A 83 5.50 -21.22 8.56
CA THR A 83 4.55 -22.16 9.18
C THR A 83 3.17 -21.51 9.22
N ASN A 84 2.15 -22.15 8.63
CA ASN A 84 0.77 -21.69 8.76
C ASN A 84 0.28 -21.93 10.20
N VAL A 85 -0.02 -20.84 10.92
CA VAL A 85 -0.49 -20.84 12.30
C VAL A 85 -1.94 -20.41 12.45
N PHE A 86 -2.66 -20.21 11.34
CA PHE A 86 -4.01 -19.65 11.30
C PHE A 86 -5.00 -20.37 12.23
N GLU A 87 -4.98 -21.70 12.31
CA GLU A 87 -5.88 -22.47 13.18
C GLU A 87 -5.74 -22.14 14.67
N LYS A 88 -4.60 -21.57 15.08
CA LYS A 88 -4.30 -21.20 16.47
C LYS A 88 -4.33 -19.71 16.69
N SER A 89 -4.60 -18.92 15.65
CA SER A 89 -4.51 -17.46 15.69
C SER A 89 -5.66 -16.76 16.40
N GLY A 90 -6.77 -17.44 16.68
CA GLY A 90 -8.00 -16.81 17.20
C GLY A 90 -8.90 -16.21 16.12
N MET A 91 -8.51 -16.28 14.84
CA MET A 91 -9.19 -15.61 13.72
C MET A 91 -10.19 -16.52 12.97
N LEU A 92 -10.57 -17.66 13.52
CA LEU A 92 -11.40 -18.69 12.84
C LEU A 92 -12.79 -18.16 12.41
N VAL A 93 -13.26 -17.07 12.96
CA VAL A 93 -14.52 -16.44 12.56
C VAL A 93 -14.51 -16.01 11.10
N THR A 94 -13.33 -15.72 10.50
CA THR A 94 -13.20 -15.38 9.08
C THR A 94 -13.69 -16.48 8.16
N LYS A 95 -13.65 -17.75 8.60
CA LYS A 95 -14.20 -18.91 7.85
C LYS A 95 -15.68 -18.80 7.54
N ASN A 96 -16.42 -17.93 8.23
CA ASN A 96 -17.82 -17.65 7.97
C ASN A 96 -18.03 -16.60 6.86
N PHE A 97 -16.97 -15.97 6.37
CA PHE A 97 -17.04 -14.86 5.42
C PHE A 97 -16.26 -15.14 4.15
N VAL A 98 -16.62 -14.45 3.09
CA VAL A 98 -15.82 -14.38 1.86
C VAL A 98 -14.93 -13.16 1.99
N THR A 99 -13.70 -13.39 2.42
CA THR A 99 -12.68 -12.37 2.66
C THR A 99 -12.10 -11.84 1.34
N GLN A 100 -11.66 -10.58 1.30
CA GLN A 100 -11.15 -9.93 0.09
C GLN A 100 -9.76 -9.34 0.29
N GLY A 101 -9.67 -8.22 1.00
CA GLY A 101 -8.45 -7.50 1.31
C GLY A 101 -8.10 -7.57 2.79
N VAL A 102 -6.88 -7.20 3.10
CA VAL A 102 -6.38 -7.10 4.46
C VAL A 102 -5.37 -5.97 4.58
N THR A 103 -5.44 -5.22 5.68
CA THR A 103 -4.50 -4.16 6.05
C THR A 103 -4.25 -4.17 7.55
N GLY A 104 -3.11 -3.64 8.00
CA GLY A 104 -2.70 -3.64 9.40
C GLY A 104 -2.22 -2.29 9.88
N ALA A 105 -2.57 -1.95 11.12
CA ALA A 105 -2.06 -0.81 11.89
C ALA A 105 -2.23 -1.06 13.38
N ASP A 106 -1.57 -0.30 14.22
CA ASP A 106 -1.75 -0.35 15.69
C ASP A 106 -2.93 0.55 16.08
N VAL A 107 -4.16 0.01 15.99
CA VAL A 107 -5.39 0.82 16.16
C VAL A 107 -5.64 1.25 17.60
N ASN A 108 -5.02 0.59 18.58
CA ASN A 108 -5.17 0.86 20.01
C ASN A 108 -3.91 1.45 20.67
N ARG A 109 -2.83 1.64 19.88
CA ARG A 109 -1.53 2.19 20.31
C ARG A 109 -0.85 1.39 21.42
N ASP A 110 -0.99 0.06 21.39
CA ASP A 110 -0.27 -0.85 22.30
C ASP A 110 1.09 -1.32 21.74
N GLY A 111 1.42 -0.90 20.52
CA GLY A 111 2.63 -1.20 19.79
C GLY A 111 2.59 -2.55 19.10
N LEU A 112 1.41 -3.13 18.89
CA LEU A 112 1.18 -4.35 18.12
C LEU A 112 0.39 -4.00 16.86
N VAL A 113 0.70 -4.64 15.74
CA VAL A 113 -0.08 -4.45 14.52
C VAL A 113 -1.36 -5.28 14.60
N ASP A 114 -2.50 -4.61 14.51
CA ASP A 114 -3.83 -5.19 14.40
C ASP A 114 -4.20 -5.40 12.93
N LEU A 115 -5.20 -6.23 12.63
CA LEU A 115 -5.60 -6.55 11.27
C LEU A 115 -7.05 -6.16 11.00
N PHE A 116 -7.28 -5.42 9.90
CA PHE A 116 -8.61 -5.17 9.35
C PHE A 116 -8.80 -5.96 8.05
N ILE A 117 -9.86 -6.78 7.99
CA ILE A 117 -10.16 -7.68 6.88
C ILE A 117 -11.48 -7.27 6.24
N THR A 118 -11.45 -7.01 4.94
CA THR A 118 -12.65 -6.70 4.17
C THR A 118 -13.37 -7.96 3.71
N THR A 119 -14.68 -7.89 3.64
CA THR A 119 -15.54 -9.00 3.26
C THR A 119 -16.63 -8.57 2.28
N ILE A 120 -17.18 -9.52 1.52
CA ILE A 120 -18.29 -9.26 0.59
C ILE A 120 -19.59 -9.94 1.00
N THR A 121 -19.53 -11.14 1.59
CA THR A 121 -20.72 -11.88 2.02
C THR A 121 -20.34 -12.95 3.05
N ARG A 122 -21.35 -13.62 3.59
CA ARG A 122 -21.17 -14.78 4.47
C ARG A 122 -21.18 -16.08 3.66
N ARG A 123 -20.26 -16.99 3.94
CA ARG A 123 -20.21 -18.34 3.31
C ARG A 123 -21.38 -19.20 3.75
N ASP A 124 -21.77 -19.10 5.04
CA ASP A 124 -22.84 -19.92 5.65
C ASP A 124 -24.25 -19.44 5.30
N LYS A 125 -24.40 -18.20 4.87
CA LYS A 125 -25.69 -17.57 4.52
C LYS A 125 -25.55 -16.71 3.28
N PRO A 126 -25.29 -17.28 2.10
CA PRO A 126 -25.17 -16.50 0.88
C PRO A 126 -26.48 -15.76 0.61
N GLN A 127 -26.39 -14.44 0.43
CA GLN A 127 -27.54 -13.58 0.15
C GLN A 127 -27.62 -13.26 -1.34
N ILE A 128 -28.83 -12.89 -1.81
CA ILE A 128 -29.01 -12.40 -3.18
C ILE A 128 -28.20 -11.14 -3.44
N ILE A 129 -28.05 -10.30 -2.42
CA ILE A 129 -27.14 -9.12 -2.41
C ILE A 129 -26.03 -9.45 -1.45
N PRO A 130 -24.80 -9.73 -1.94
CA PRO A 130 -23.67 -10.00 -1.06
C PRO A 130 -23.34 -8.75 -0.27
N ARG A 131 -23.46 -8.82 1.04
CA ARG A 131 -23.04 -7.78 2.00
C ARG A 131 -22.73 -8.46 3.32
N ALA A 132 -21.68 -8.02 3.96
CA ALA A 132 -21.29 -8.50 5.27
C ALA A 132 -20.62 -7.39 6.09
N ILE A 133 -20.33 -7.68 7.35
CA ILE A 133 -19.47 -6.82 8.18
C ILE A 133 -18.01 -7.09 7.82
N ASN A 134 -17.20 -6.05 7.83
CA ASN A 134 -15.75 -6.21 7.85
C ASN A 134 -15.29 -6.59 9.26
N LEU A 135 -14.11 -7.15 9.37
CA LEU A 135 -13.61 -7.72 10.63
C LEU A 135 -12.36 -6.97 11.10
N LEU A 136 -12.35 -6.63 12.39
CA LEU A 136 -11.19 -6.05 13.07
C LEU A 136 -10.68 -7.03 14.12
N PHE A 137 -9.39 -7.33 14.07
CA PHE A 137 -8.72 -8.23 15.01
C PHE A 137 -7.60 -7.51 15.74
N LEU A 138 -7.71 -7.38 17.05
CA LEU A 138 -6.62 -6.87 17.89
C LEU A 138 -5.59 -7.95 18.16
N ASN A 139 -4.34 -7.62 18.02
CA ASN A 139 -3.21 -8.50 18.28
C ASN A 139 -2.94 -8.58 19.79
N ASN A 140 -2.88 -9.78 20.36
CA ASN A 140 -2.61 -9.99 21.80
C ASN A 140 -1.11 -10.05 22.12
N GLY A 141 -0.20 -9.94 21.14
CA GLY A 141 1.25 -10.02 21.32
C GLY A 141 1.80 -11.42 21.69
N ASN A 142 0.95 -12.42 21.69
CA ASN A 142 1.30 -13.81 22.04
C ASN A 142 1.10 -14.80 20.89
N GLY A 143 0.97 -14.27 19.67
CA GLY A 143 0.70 -15.04 18.46
C GLY A 143 -0.79 -15.31 18.21
N THR A 144 -1.68 -14.66 18.96
CA THR A 144 -3.14 -14.75 18.78
C THR A 144 -3.78 -13.37 18.63
N PHE A 145 -4.99 -13.36 18.06
CA PHE A 145 -5.79 -12.18 17.85
C PHE A 145 -7.15 -12.29 18.52
N LEU A 146 -7.73 -11.15 18.89
CA LEU A 146 -9.07 -10.99 19.46
C LEU A 146 -9.97 -10.32 18.42
N ASP A 147 -11.13 -10.91 18.12
CA ASP A 147 -12.18 -10.24 17.32
C ASP A 147 -12.76 -9.06 18.09
N ALA A 148 -12.44 -7.84 17.69
CA ALA A 148 -12.89 -6.58 18.26
C ALA A 148 -13.93 -5.86 17.39
N THR A 149 -14.42 -6.49 16.32
CA THR A 149 -15.34 -5.91 15.33
C THR A 149 -16.52 -5.21 15.99
N LYS A 150 -17.16 -5.88 16.96
CA LYS A 150 -18.31 -5.32 17.67
C LYS A 150 -17.92 -4.23 18.66
N GLU A 151 -16.80 -4.38 19.35
CA GLU A 151 -16.32 -3.41 20.34
C GLU A 151 -16.03 -2.05 19.68
N TYR A 152 -15.48 -2.10 18.47
CA TYR A 152 -15.17 -0.90 17.68
C TYR A 152 -16.34 -0.39 16.83
N GLY A 153 -17.56 -0.94 16.98
CA GLY A 153 -18.79 -0.47 16.32
C GLY A 153 -18.92 -0.84 14.86
N LEU A 154 -18.09 -1.75 14.35
CA LEU A 154 -18.05 -2.13 12.94
C LEU A 154 -19.11 -3.17 12.56
N ASP A 155 -19.73 -3.84 13.54
CA ASP A 155 -20.75 -4.88 13.36
C ASP A 155 -22.09 -4.36 12.81
N GLN A 156 -22.27 -3.03 12.76
CA GLN A 156 -23.45 -2.39 12.19
C GLN A 156 -23.25 -1.97 10.72
N LEU A 157 -22.03 -2.00 10.22
CA LEU A 157 -21.69 -1.59 8.85
C LEU A 157 -21.76 -2.80 7.89
N LEU A 158 -22.92 -3.01 7.29
CA LEU A 158 -23.09 -4.03 6.25
C LEU A 158 -22.67 -3.46 4.90
N THR A 159 -21.58 -3.97 4.35
CA THR A 159 -20.96 -3.48 3.12
C THR A 159 -20.63 -4.63 2.15
N PHE A 160 -20.33 -4.28 0.92
CA PHE A 160 -19.63 -5.14 -0.04
C PHE A 160 -18.27 -4.49 -0.26
N SER A 161 -17.32 -4.81 0.61
CA SER A 161 -16.04 -4.13 0.64
C SER A 161 -14.99 -4.85 -0.17
N THR A 162 -14.14 -4.09 -0.80
CA THR A 162 -13.01 -4.57 -1.59
C THR A 162 -11.73 -4.42 -0.80
N SER A 163 -11.23 -3.22 -0.61
CA SER A 163 -10.00 -2.94 0.08
C SER A 163 -10.17 -1.90 1.18
N ALA A 164 -9.16 -1.78 2.03
CA ALA A 164 -9.09 -0.77 3.06
C ALA A 164 -7.65 -0.27 3.20
N SER A 165 -7.48 0.96 3.69
CA SER A 165 -6.19 1.59 3.92
C SER A 165 -6.24 2.40 5.21
N PHE A 166 -5.23 2.23 6.06
CA PHE A 166 -5.03 3.07 7.23
C PHE A 166 -4.29 4.36 6.86
N GLY A 167 -4.60 5.42 7.58
CA GLY A 167 -3.93 6.72 7.53
C GLY A 167 -4.25 7.51 8.79
N ASP A 168 -3.65 8.67 8.96
CA ASP A 168 -3.92 9.60 10.06
C ASP A 168 -4.32 10.95 9.44
N PHE A 169 -5.55 11.01 8.86
CA PHE A 169 -5.98 12.16 8.08
C PHE A 169 -6.32 13.39 8.93
N ASN A 170 -6.44 13.23 10.24
CA ASN A 170 -6.68 14.33 11.18
C ASN A 170 -5.43 14.67 12.02
N ALA A 171 -4.30 14.02 11.76
CA ALA A 171 -3.01 14.23 12.41
C ALA A 171 -3.07 14.16 13.95
N ASP A 172 -3.87 13.23 14.50
CA ASP A 172 -4.00 13.05 15.95
C ASP A 172 -3.18 11.86 16.50
N GLY A 173 -2.49 11.14 15.62
CA GLY A 173 -1.60 10.02 15.93
C GLY A 173 -2.31 8.68 16.08
N TRP A 174 -3.61 8.60 15.82
CA TRP A 174 -4.38 7.37 15.80
C TRP A 174 -4.68 6.98 14.35
N PRO A 175 -4.44 5.72 13.96
CA PRO A 175 -4.71 5.33 12.58
C PRO A 175 -6.20 5.30 12.29
N ASP A 176 -6.62 6.15 11.37
CA ASP A 176 -7.95 6.19 10.76
C ASP A 176 -8.03 5.22 9.59
N LEU A 177 -9.22 5.00 9.04
CA LEU A 177 -9.40 3.97 8.02
C LEU A 177 -10.31 4.44 6.88
N TYR A 178 -9.86 4.27 5.64
CA TYR A 178 -10.74 4.32 4.47
C TYR A 178 -11.10 2.90 4.01
N VAL A 179 -12.38 2.67 3.67
CA VAL A 179 -12.88 1.39 3.14
C VAL A 179 -13.55 1.61 1.80
N GLY A 180 -13.01 0.98 0.76
CA GLY A 180 -13.59 0.96 -0.56
C GLY A 180 -14.77 -0.02 -0.63
N ASN A 181 -15.94 0.46 -1.06
CA ASN A 181 -17.14 -0.34 -1.22
C ASN A 181 -17.56 -0.38 -2.70
N TYR A 182 -17.88 -1.56 -3.19
CA TYR A 182 -18.17 -1.77 -4.60
C TYR A 182 -19.67 -1.66 -4.92
N PHE A 183 -20.52 -2.39 -4.19
CA PHE A 183 -21.96 -2.37 -4.37
C PHE A 183 -22.70 -1.84 -3.15
N ASN A 184 -23.73 -1.06 -3.40
CA ASN A 184 -24.79 -0.81 -2.43
C ASN A 184 -25.94 -1.83 -2.58
N GLU A 185 -26.36 -2.11 -3.82
CA GLU A 185 -27.36 -3.09 -4.17
C GLU A 185 -27.03 -3.68 -5.55
N TYR A 186 -27.08 -5.00 -5.68
CA TYR A 186 -26.92 -5.68 -6.96
C TYR A 186 -27.93 -6.81 -7.11
N LYS A 187 -28.69 -6.80 -8.22
CA LYS A 187 -29.67 -7.82 -8.56
C LYS A 187 -29.18 -8.60 -9.77
N GLY A 188 -28.51 -9.71 -9.56
CA GLY A 188 -27.97 -10.51 -10.65
C GLY A 188 -26.93 -11.50 -10.17
N LYS A 189 -26.27 -12.15 -11.11
CA LYS A 189 -25.12 -13.02 -10.83
C LYS A 189 -23.84 -12.21 -10.95
N LEU A 190 -22.98 -12.26 -9.95
CA LEU A 190 -21.71 -11.53 -9.94
C LEU A 190 -20.79 -11.97 -11.09
N SER A 191 -20.87 -13.24 -11.51
CA SER A 191 -20.08 -13.80 -12.62
C SER A 191 -20.38 -13.21 -14.01
N VAL A 192 -21.44 -12.41 -14.15
CA VAL A 192 -21.85 -11.80 -15.43
C VAL A 192 -21.84 -10.28 -15.40
N ILE A 193 -21.12 -9.69 -14.44
CA ILE A 193 -20.93 -8.24 -14.39
C ILE A 193 -20.15 -7.80 -15.61
N ASN A 194 -20.72 -6.89 -16.38
CA ASN A 194 -20.12 -6.30 -17.57
C ASN A 194 -20.73 -4.91 -17.83
N ASP A 195 -20.27 -4.23 -18.84
CA ASP A 195 -20.71 -2.89 -19.24
C ASP A 195 -22.23 -2.69 -19.32
N ASN A 196 -23.00 -3.74 -19.63
CA ASN A 196 -24.46 -3.65 -19.77
C ASN A 196 -25.17 -3.81 -18.43
N THR A 197 -24.55 -4.47 -17.45
CA THR A 197 -25.13 -4.73 -16.12
C THR A 197 -24.81 -3.65 -15.11
N VAL A 198 -23.78 -2.84 -15.35
CA VAL A 198 -23.28 -1.77 -14.45
C VAL A 198 -23.95 -0.43 -14.76
N VAL A 199 -25.27 -0.35 -14.79
CA VAL A 199 -25.91 0.86 -15.33
C VAL A 199 -26.74 1.64 -14.32
N GLU A 200 -27.25 0.99 -13.28
CA GLU A 200 -28.17 1.64 -12.34
C GLU A 200 -27.43 2.30 -11.18
N ALA A 201 -27.84 3.54 -10.86
CA ALA A 201 -27.18 4.35 -9.83
C ALA A 201 -27.25 3.74 -8.41
N ASN A 202 -28.29 2.94 -8.14
CA ASN A 202 -28.47 2.25 -6.86
C ASN A 202 -27.53 1.06 -6.64
N GLN A 203 -26.82 0.63 -7.67
CA GLN A 203 -25.83 -0.45 -7.56
C GLN A 203 -24.48 0.03 -6.99
N ILE A 204 -24.18 1.33 -7.10
CA ILE A 204 -22.91 1.91 -6.60
C ILE A 204 -23.01 2.27 -5.12
N ALA A 205 -21.88 2.13 -4.41
CA ALA A 205 -21.77 2.38 -2.99
C ALA A 205 -21.02 3.69 -2.67
N LYS A 206 -21.20 4.19 -1.45
CA LYS A 206 -20.26 5.13 -0.81
C LYS A 206 -19.12 4.32 -0.20
N GLY A 207 -17.90 4.88 -0.20
CA GLY A 207 -16.85 4.44 0.71
C GLY A 207 -17.22 4.73 2.17
N ASN A 208 -16.45 4.20 3.10
CA ASN A 208 -16.49 4.65 4.49
C ASN A 208 -15.17 5.35 4.83
N LEU A 209 -15.25 6.50 5.48
CA LEU A 209 -14.12 7.20 6.09
C LEU A 209 -14.30 7.08 7.61
N LEU A 210 -13.54 6.20 8.23
CA LEU A 210 -13.72 5.80 9.61
C LEU A 210 -12.68 6.48 10.50
N LEU A 211 -13.13 7.45 11.27
CA LEU A 211 -12.32 8.13 12.28
C LEU A 211 -12.12 7.22 13.50
N ASN A 212 -10.88 7.03 13.91
CA ASN A 212 -10.53 6.30 15.12
C ASN A 212 -10.69 7.20 16.36
N GLU A 213 -11.68 6.93 17.18
CA GLU A 213 -11.92 7.67 18.41
C GLU A 213 -10.97 7.21 19.54
N LYS A 214 -9.66 7.41 19.30
CA LYS A 214 -8.58 7.13 20.27
C LYS A 214 -8.54 5.69 20.76
N GLY A 215 -8.55 4.76 19.82
CA GLY A 215 -8.43 3.33 20.07
C GLY A 215 -9.65 2.70 20.74
N LYS A 216 -10.83 3.31 20.66
CA LYS A 216 -12.03 2.81 21.35
C LYS A 216 -13.17 2.46 20.40
N HIS A 217 -13.28 3.17 19.30
CA HIS A 217 -14.40 3.08 18.40
C HIS A 217 -14.03 3.69 17.04
N PHE A 218 -14.61 3.19 15.95
CA PHE A 218 -14.57 3.83 14.64
C PHE A 218 -15.89 4.52 14.34
N LYS A 219 -15.83 5.80 14.01
CA LYS A 219 -16.97 6.61 13.58
C LYS A 219 -16.90 6.86 12.07
N ASP A 220 -17.96 6.54 11.33
CA ASP A 220 -18.02 6.93 9.91
C ASP A 220 -18.28 8.43 9.79
N VAL A 221 -17.28 9.15 9.29
CA VAL A 221 -17.28 10.62 9.09
C VAL A 221 -17.31 11.01 7.62
N TYR A 222 -17.59 10.07 6.70
CA TYR A 222 -17.56 10.30 5.25
C TYR A 222 -18.36 11.54 4.84
N SER A 223 -19.60 11.66 5.31
CA SER A 223 -20.42 12.83 5.02
C SER A 223 -20.03 14.07 5.84
N ASP A 224 -19.51 13.90 7.05
CA ASP A 224 -19.06 15.01 7.90
C ASP A 224 -17.88 15.76 7.24
N TYR A 225 -17.01 15.03 6.53
CA TYR A 225 -15.88 15.58 5.76
C TYR A 225 -16.26 16.05 4.34
N GLY A 226 -17.57 16.16 4.05
CA GLY A 226 -18.09 16.70 2.78
C GLY A 226 -18.09 15.70 1.62
N LEU A 227 -17.87 14.42 1.88
CA LEU A 227 -17.86 13.37 0.87
C LEU A 227 -19.28 12.81 0.67
N GLU A 228 -19.78 12.89 -0.56
CA GLU A 228 -21.11 12.38 -0.97
C GLU A 228 -21.03 11.47 -2.20
N TYR A 229 -19.82 11.18 -2.65
CA TYR A 229 -19.56 10.43 -3.88
C TYR A 229 -19.94 8.95 -3.73
N ARG A 230 -20.34 8.37 -4.84
CA ARG A 230 -20.63 6.94 -4.97
C ARG A 230 -19.96 6.42 -6.22
N GLY A 231 -19.37 5.23 -6.13
CA GLY A 231 -18.68 4.58 -7.23
C GLY A 231 -18.58 3.09 -7.03
N PHE A 232 -17.91 2.42 -7.95
CA PHE A 232 -17.47 1.04 -7.78
C PHE A 232 -16.07 1.07 -7.16
N GLY A 233 -16.01 1.42 -5.86
CA GLY A 233 -14.73 1.62 -5.17
C GLY A 233 -13.95 0.33 -5.04
N PHE A 234 -12.74 0.28 -5.63
CA PHE A 234 -11.80 -0.80 -5.37
C PHE A 234 -10.97 -0.54 -4.14
N GLY A 235 -10.54 0.69 -3.92
CA GLY A 235 -9.73 1.07 -2.78
C GLY A 235 -9.50 2.56 -2.71
N GLY A 236 -8.74 2.96 -1.72
CA GLY A 236 -8.22 4.31 -1.57
C GLY A 236 -6.90 4.26 -0.84
N ILE A 237 -5.97 5.11 -1.23
CA ILE A 237 -4.63 5.20 -0.66
C ILE A 237 -4.45 6.59 -0.07
N PHE A 238 -4.06 6.64 1.20
CA PHE A 238 -3.61 7.89 1.82
C PHE A 238 -2.20 8.22 1.36
N THR A 239 -1.98 9.48 0.96
CA THR A 239 -0.72 9.97 0.39
C THR A 239 -0.68 11.50 0.46
N ASP A 240 0.49 12.10 0.55
CA ASP A 240 0.71 13.55 0.52
C ASP A 240 1.09 13.96 -0.92
N PHE A 241 0.07 14.16 -1.81
CA PHE A 241 0.33 14.35 -3.23
C PHE A 241 0.91 15.72 -3.58
N ASP A 242 0.70 16.73 -2.74
CA ASP A 242 1.14 18.12 -2.99
C ASP A 242 2.25 18.60 -2.05
N ASN A 243 2.71 17.71 -1.16
CA ASN A 243 3.78 17.95 -0.20
C ASN A 243 3.46 19.05 0.83
N ASP A 244 2.19 19.20 1.23
CA ASP A 244 1.81 20.15 2.28
C ASP A 244 1.89 19.57 3.70
N GLY A 245 2.05 18.24 3.81
CA GLY A 245 2.32 17.50 5.05
C GLY A 245 1.09 16.94 5.72
N ASP A 246 -0.09 17.08 5.12
CA ASP A 246 -1.27 16.32 5.54
C ASP A 246 -1.52 15.11 4.61
N GLN A 247 -2.40 14.21 4.99
CA GLN A 247 -2.71 13.03 4.20
C GLN A 247 -3.96 13.25 3.36
N ASP A 248 -3.76 13.29 2.06
CA ASP A 248 -4.80 13.25 1.05
C ASP A 248 -5.27 11.82 0.80
N LEU A 249 -6.30 11.65 -0.02
CA LEU A 249 -6.84 10.33 -0.35
C LEU A 249 -7.06 10.20 -1.86
N PHE A 250 -6.32 9.29 -2.50
CA PHE A 250 -6.62 8.87 -3.87
C PHE A 250 -7.55 7.65 -3.84
N VAL A 251 -8.71 7.73 -4.55
CA VAL A 251 -9.72 6.66 -4.61
C VAL A 251 -9.85 6.16 -6.04
N ASN A 252 -9.59 4.85 -6.23
CA ASN A 252 -9.76 4.22 -7.51
C ASN A 252 -11.11 3.53 -7.65
N HIS A 253 -11.75 3.76 -8.82
CA HIS A 253 -13.05 3.23 -9.18
C HIS A 253 -13.00 2.34 -10.43
N ASP A 254 -13.63 1.17 -10.34
CA ASP A 254 -13.97 0.39 -11.52
C ASP A 254 -15.09 1.06 -12.31
N PHE A 255 -15.16 0.80 -13.62
CA PHE A 255 -16.15 1.41 -14.52
C PHE A 255 -16.20 2.95 -14.47
N GLY A 256 -15.06 3.61 -14.22
CA GLY A 256 -14.97 5.07 -14.16
C GLY A 256 -15.49 5.79 -15.41
N TYR A 257 -15.42 5.16 -16.57
CA TYR A 257 -15.99 5.66 -17.84
C TYR A 257 -17.53 5.56 -17.93
N LYS A 258 -18.16 4.82 -17.02
CA LYS A 258 -19.63 4.67 -16.94
C LYS A 258 -20.24 5.43 -15.78
N ARG A 259 -19.49 5.58 -14.71
CA ARG A 259 -19.98 6.13 -13.43
C ARG A 259 -19.02 7.19 -12.88
N THR A 260 -18.50 6.99 -11.71
CA THR A 260 -17.60 7.93 -11.03
C THR A 260 -16.15 7.62 -11.43
N PRO A 261 -15.45 8.55 -12.06
CA PRO A 261 -14.01 8.42 -12.32
C PRO A 261 -13.20 8.23 -11.03
N ASP A 262 -11.91 7.96 -11.17
CA ASP A 262 -10.99 8.04 -10.04
C ASP A 262 -11.04 9.42 -9.41
N MET A 263 -10.78 9.49 -8.11
CA MET A 263 -10.85 10.73 -7.33
C MET A 263 -9.53 11.00 -6.64
N LEU A 264 -9.13 12.26 -6.60
CA LEU A 264 -8.04 12.77 -5.77
C LEU A 264 -8.63 13.77 -4.79
N LEU A 265 -8.70 13.36 -3.53
CA LEU A 265 -9.35 14.10 -2.46
C LEU A 265 -8.29 14.83 -1.65
N GLU A 266 -8.14 16.13 -1.89
CA GLU A 266 -7.27 17.03 -1.14
C GLU A 266 -7.83 17.23 0.26
N ASN A 267 -7.03 16.93 1.27
CA ASN A 267 -7.33 17.21 2.67
C ASN A 267 -7.14 18.70 2.95
N HIS A 268 -7.87 19.24 3.87
CA HIS A 268 -7.75 20.64 4.29
C HIS A 268 -7.47 20.75 5.80
N PHE A 269 -6.76 19.80 6.36
CA PHE A 269 -6.41 19.82 7.78
C PHE A 269 -5.86 21.21 8.20
N PRO A 270 -6.26 21.77 9.35
CA PRO A 270 -7.10 21.17 10.39
C PRO A 270 -8.63 21.36 10.20
N LYS A 271 -9.12 21.68 9.02
CA LYS A 271 -10.56 21.69 8.73
C LYS A 271 -10.99 20.26 8.42
N GLU A 272 -12.10 19.84 8.98
CA GLU A 272 -12.70 18.52 8.74
C GLU A 272 -13.34 18.47 7.33
N LYS A 273 -12.52 18.46 6.29
CA LYS A 273 -12.99 18.54 4.92
C LYS A 273 -12.01 17.97 3.91
N PHE A 274 -12.53 17.16 2.99
CA PHE A 274 -11.87 16.82 1.73
C PHE A 274 -12.52 17.52 0.54
N THR A 275 -11.74 17.81 -0.49
CA THR A 275 -12.23 18.36 -1.77
C THR A 275 -11.70 17.52 -2.92
N ASP A 276 -12.58 17.06 -3.82
CA ASP A 276 -12.16 16.37 -5.03
C ASP A 276 -11.52 17.33 -6.03
N VAL A 277 -10.22 17.20 -6.21
CA VAL A 277 -9.41 17.97 -7.15
C VAL A 277 -8.97 17.15 -8.38
N ALA A 278 -9.45 15.91 -8.52
CA ALA A 278 -9.01 15.00 -9.58
C ALA A 278 -9.11 15.60 -10.97
N LYS A 279 -10.23 16.27 -11.28
CA LYS A 279 -10.42 16.92 -12.59
C LYS A 279 -9.43 18.05 -12.84
N GLU A 280 -9.13 18.85 -11.83
CA GLU A 280 -8.18 19.96 -11.91
C GLU A 280 -6.75 19.43 -12.09
N LYS A 281 -6.44 18.37 -11.37
CA LYS A 281 -5.12 17.73 -11.38
C LYS A 281 -4.95 16.70 -12.50
N GLY A 282 -5.96 16.47 -13.36
CA GLY A 282 -5.89 15.49 -14.45
C GLY A 282 -5.89 14.03 -13.99
N MET A 283 -6.39 13.78 -12.78
CA MET A 283 -6.47 12.45 -12.16
C MET A 283 -7.89 11.84 -12.22
N ASP A 284 -8.86 12.50 -12.86
CA ASP A 284 -10.23 12.00 -13.05
C ASP A 284 -10.30 10.91 -14.14
N LEU A 285 -9.54 9.83 -13.93
CA LEU A 285 -9.38 8.78 -14.93
C LEU A 285 -10.68 7.99 -15.10
N LYS A 286 -11.08 7.84 -16.37
CA LYS A 286 -12.31 7.12 -16.77
C LYS A 286 -11.94 5.73 -17.25
N ILE A 287 -11.46 4.89 -16.34
CA ILE A 287 -10.89 3.57 -16.61
C ILE A 287 -11.53 2.50 -15.71
N ASN A 288 -11.05 1.26 -15.81
CA ASN A 288 -11.30 0.22 -14.81
C ASN A 288 -10.12 0.19 -13.84
N SER A 289 -10.10 1.12 -12.89
CA SER A 289 -9.00 1.24 -11.93
C SER A 289 -9.09 0.17 -10.86
N MET A 290 -8.09 -0.74 -10.77
CA MET A 290 -8.14 -1.93 -9.91
C MET A 290 -7.09 -1.95 -8.81
N GLY A 291 -5.99 -1.24 -8.99
CA GLY A 291 -4.93 -1.07 -8.01
C GLY A 291 -4.06 0.13 -8.38
N THR A 292 -3.36 0.66 -7.40
CA THR A 292 -2.49 1.83 -7.58
C THR A 292 -1.19 1.60 -6.81
N ALA A 293 -0.05 1.82 -7.47
CA ALA A 293 1.24 1.96 -6.81
C ALA A 293 1.59 3.44 -6.71
N VAL A 294 2.12 3.87 -5.57
CA VAL A 294 2.57 5.24 -5.32
C VAL A 294 4.07 5.24 -5.03
N GLY A 295 4.83 6.14 -5.65
CA GLY A 295 6.27 6.24 -5.43
C GLY A 295 6.93 7.33 -6.25
N ASP A 296 8.07 7.81 -5.84
CA ASP A 296 8.91 8.78 -6.55
C ASP A 296 9.88 8.03 -7.49
N TYR A 297 9.48 7.88 -8.78
CA TYR A 297 10.26 7.06 -9.73
C TYR A 297 11.52 7.74 -10.25
N ASN A 298 11.59 9.06 -10.17
CA ASN A 298 12.66 9.86 -10.77
C ASN A 298 13.49 10.62 -9.73
N ASN A 299 13.22 10.38 -8.44
CA ASN A 299 13.88 10.99 -7.30
C ASN A 299 13.78 12.55 -7.31
N ASP A 300 12.63 13.10 -7.79
CA ASP A 300 12.37 14.54 -7.80
C ASP A 300 11.67 15.05 -6.53
N GLY A 301 11.28 14.15 -5.63
CA GLY A 301 10.65 14.47 -4.36
C GLY A 301 9.13 14.55 -4.43
N LEU A 302 8.52 14.11 -5.53
CA LEU A 302 7.07 14.11 -5.73
C LEU A 302 6.56 12.67 -5.87
N MET A 303 5.37 12.40 -5.34
CA MET A 303 4.75 11.08 -5.49
C MET A 303 4.08 10.96 -6.86
N ASP A 304 4.41 9.88 -7.57
CA ASP A 304 3.84 9.46 -8.85
C ASP A 304 2.93 8.26 -8.65
N TYR A 305 1.98 8.08 -9.58
CA TYR A 305 0.91 7.08 -9.43
C TYR A 305 0.85 6.17 -10.64
N TYR A 306 1.02 4.87 -10.44
CA TYR A 306 0.78 3.87 -11.48
C TYR A 306 -0.54 3.15 -11.22
N MET A 307 -1.54 3.36 -12.10
CA MET A 307 -2.86 2.76 -11.99
C MET A 307 -2.99 1.58 -12.94
N THR A 308 -3.36 0.44 -12.37
CA THR A 308 -3.66 -0.78 -13.12
C THR A 308 -5.05 -0.72 -13.74
N ASN A 309 -5.22 -1.31 -14.91
CA ASN A 309 -6.43 -1.19 -15.71
C ASN A 309 -6.66 -2.44 -16.58
N ILE A 310 -7.81 -2.52 -17.20
CA ILE A 310 -8.08 -3.42 -18.33
C ILE A 310 -7.60 -2.74 -19.61
N LYS A 311 -6.71 -3.37 -20.36
CA LYS A 311 -6.01 -2.98 -21.59
C LYS A 311 -4.67 -2.29 -21.32
N PHE A 312 -4.67 -0.98 -21.13
CA PHE A 312 -3.44 -0.20 -20.92
C PHE A 312 -3.49 0.46 -19.55
N ASN A 313 -2.43 0.29 -18.79
CA ASN A 313 -2.24 0.94 -17.50
C ASN A 313 -1.86 2.40 -17.69
N TYR A 314 -2.02 3.20 -16.64
CA TYR A 314 -1.69 4.62 -16.63
C TYR A 314 -0.57 4.87 -15.65
N PHE A 315 0.40 5.69 -16.05
CA PHE A 315 1.46 6.17 -15.17
C PHE A 315 1.36 7.69 -15.08
N MET A 316 0.71 8.18 -14.05
CA MET A 316 0.45 9.59 -13.81
C MET A 316 1.60 10.19 -13.02
N VAL A 317 2.42 10.97 -13.72
CA VAL A 317 3.61 11.60 -13.17
C VAL A 317 3.27 12.99 -12.67
N ASN A 318 3.60 13.26 -11.41
CA ASN A 318 3.41 14.54 -10.75
C ASN A 318 4.35 15.60 -11.35
N GLN A 319 3.81 16.75 -11.73
CA GLN A 319 4.58 17.83 -12.36
C GLN A 319 4.97 18.94 -11.37
N GLY A 320 4.63 18.77 -10.10
CA GLY A 320 4.85 19.76 -9.04
C GLY A 320 4.18 21.11 -9.25
N ALA A 321 4.35 21.99 -8.28
CA ALA A 321 3.90 23.37 -8.32
C ALA A 321 2.41 23.55 -8.73
N GLY A 322 1.54 22.63 -8.30
CA GLY A 322 0.10 22.66 -8.58
C GLY A 322 -0.29 22.34 -10.03
N LYS A 323 0.63 21.92 -10.88
CA LYS A 323 0.35 21.50 -12.26
C LYS A 323 -0.41 20.18 -12.29
N PRO A 324 -1.19 19.91 -13.37
CA PRO A 324 -1.81 18.61 -13.57
C PRO A 324 -0.77 17.49 -13.73
N PHE A 325 -1.13 16.30 -13.25
CA PHE A 325 -0.40 15.06 -13.55
C PHE A 325 -0.44 14.74 -15.04
N VAL A 326 0.57 14.04 -15.53
CA VAL A 326 0.67 13.68 -16.96
C VAL A 326 0.88 12.17 -17.08
N ASN A 327 0.05 11.51 -17.90
CA ASN A 327 0.27 10.09 -18.20
C ASN A 327 1.52 9.91 -19.07
N LYS A 328 2.55 9.32 -18.49
CA LYS A 328 3.85 9.04 -19.12
C LYS A 328 4.05 7.57 -19.51
N ALA A 329 3.09 6.68 -19.27
CA ALA A 329 3.23 5.26 -19.58
C ALA A 329 3.67 4.98 -21.03
N PRO A 330 3.13 5.64 -22.09
CA PRO A 330 3.60 5.46 -23.46
C PRO A 330 5.04 5.91 -23.70
N GLU A 331 5.39 7.08 -23.10
CA GLU A 331 6.70 7.73 -23.31
C GLU A 331 7.82 6.97 -22.58
N LEU A 332 7.50 6.36 -21.45
CA LEU A 332 8.44 5.63 -20.60
C LEU A 332 8.54 4.13 -20.92
N GLY A 333 7.87 3.65 -21.98
CA GLY A 333 7.98 2.24 -22.40
C GLY A 333 7.07 1.27 -21.64
N MET A 334 6.05 1.76 -20.92
CA MET A 334 5.20 0.95 -20.03
C MET A 334 3.80 0.67 -20.60
N GLN A 335 3.58 0.88 -21.89
CA GLN A 335 2.26 0.71 -22.52
C GLN A 335 2.09 -0.69 -23.11
N PHE A 336 1.65 -1.65 -22.31
CA PHE A 336 1.36 -3.01 -22.72
C PHE A 336 -0.12 -3.35 -22.53
N PHE A 337 -0.65 -4.22 -23.40
CA PHE A 337 -2.01 -4.72 -23.27
C PHE A 337 -2.07 -5.85 -22.25
N ALA A 338 -2.77 -5.63 -21.14
CA ALA A 338 -2.97 -6.62 -20.08
C ALA A 338 -4.30 -6.38 -19.35
N ILE A 339 -4.61 -7.25 -18.41
CA ILE A 339 -5.57 -7.02 -17.33
C ILE A 339 -4.75 -7.07 -16.05
N SER A 340 -4.50 -5.90 -15.49
CA SER A 340 -3.58 -5.72 -14.37
C SER A 340 -4.33 -5.41 -13.08
N TRP A 341 -3.82 -5.91 -11.96
CA TRP A 341 -4.43 -5.82 -10.64
C TRP A 341 -3.52 -5.13 -9.64
N GLY A 342 -2.65 -5.88 -8.96
CA GLY A 342 -1.67 -5.32 -8.04
C GLY A 342 -0.49 -4.67 -8.76
N ALA A 343 0.10 -3.67 -8.14
CA ALA A 343 1.34 -3.06 -8.58
C ALA A 343 2.15 -2.57 -7.37
N ASN A 344 3.48 -2.71 -7.43
CA ASN A 344 4.37 -2.28 -6.35
C ASN A 344 5.59 -1.56 -6.93
N PHE A 345 5.82 -0.32 -6.49
CA PHE A 345 7.13 0.30 -6.62
C PHE A 345 8.06 -0.22 -5.53
N ALA A 346 9.25 -0.67 -5.94
CA ALA A 346 10.32 -1.10 -5.03
C ALA A 346 11.67 -1.04 -5.74
N ASP A 347 12.72 -0.80 -4.99
CA ASP A 347 14.10 -0.82 -5.50
C ASP A 347 14.63 -2.25 -5.34
N PHE A 348 14.38 -3.09 -6.36
CA PHE A 348 14.70 -4.52 -6.28
C PHE A 348 16.16 -4.86 -6.56
N ASP A 349 16.92 -3.95 -7.17
CA ASP A 349 18.34 -4.17 -7.44
C ASP A 349 19.27 -3.28 -6.62
N ASN A 350 18.72 -2.56 -5.67
CA ASN A 350 19.45 -1.69 -4.74
C ASN A 350 20.25 -0.58 -5.42
N ASP A 351 19.83 -0.12 -6.61
CA ASP A 351 20.56 0.92 -7.36
C ASP A 351 20.14 2.35 -6.97
N GLY A 352 19.06 2.52 -6.19
CA GLY A 352 18.52 3.79 -5.68
C GLY A 352 17.35 4.35 -6.48
N ASP A 353 16.99 3.71 -7.60
CA ASP A 353 15.81 4.04 -8.39
C ASP A 353 14.72 2.97 -8.15
N VAL A 354 13.45 3.33 -8.05
CA VAL A 354 12.40 2.32 -7.87
C VAL A 354 12.01 1.69 -9.20
N ASP A 355 11.93 0.36 -9.21
CA ASP A 355 11.34 -0.46 -10.25
C ASP A 355 9.85 -0.63 -10.02
N LEU A 356 9.14 -1.27 -10.95
CA LEU A 356 7.72 -1.54 -10.82
C LEU A 356 7.38 -2.99 -11.17
N PHE A 357 6.83 -3.72 -10.22
CA PHE A 357 6.17 -5.00 -10.46
C PHE A 357 4.67 -4.79 -10.72
N VAL A 358 4.08 -5.55 -11.68
CA VAL A 358 2.65 -5.52 -12.00
C VAL A 358 2.08 -6.93 -12.10
N ALA A 359 1.12 -7.24 -11.26
CA ALA A 359 0.40 -8.50 -11.23
C ALA A 359 -0.70 -8.53 -12.32
N ASN A 360 -0.64 -9.49 -13.22
CA ASN A 360 -1.57 -9.64 -14.33
C ASN A 360 -2.42 -10.92 -14.21
N GLY A 361 -3.68 -10.83 -14.58
CA GLY A 361 -4.56 -12.00 -14.59
C GLY A 361 -5.92 -11.67 -15.19
N ASP A 362 -6.38 -12.49 -16.14
CA ASP A 362 -7.63 -12.25 -16.84
C ASP A 362 -8.85 -12.31 -15.92
N LEU A 363 -9.94 -11.80 -16.44
CA LEU A 363 -11.24 -11.77 -15.78
C LEU A 363 -11.91 -13.16 -15.80
N ASN A 364 -12.72 -13.41 -14.77
CA ASN A 364 -13.61 -14.57 -14.79
C ASN A 364 -14.79 -14.31 -15.76
N PRO A 365 -15.26 -15.33 -16.49
CA PRO A 365 -14.82 -16.72 -16.51
C PRO A 365 -13.73 -17.05 -17.53
N ASN A 366 -13.22 -16.08 -18.30
CA ASN A 366 -12.30 -16.35 -19.42
C ASN A 366 -10.96 -16.91 -18.96
N CYS A 367 -10.34 -16.31 -17.93
CA CYS A 367 -9.10 -16.77 -17.32
C CYS A 367 -7.99 -17.06 -18.34
N VAL A 368 -7.72 -16.14 -19.29
CA VAL A 368 -6.59 -16.28 -20.21
C VAL A 368 -5.27 -16.05 -19.46
N ALA A 369 -4.31 -16.92 -19.67
CA ALA A 369 -3.00 -16.81 -19.03
C ALA A 369 -2.25 -15.56 -19.50
N MET A 370 -1.84 -14.70 -18.58
CA MET A 370 -1.11 -13.47 -18.80
C MET A 370 0.13 -13.46 -17.90
N ALA A 371 1.29 -13.08 -18.45
CA ALA A 371 2.50 -12.92 -17.65
C ALA A 371 2.41 -11.64 -16.79
N ASN A 372 2.97 -11.69 -15.59
CA ASN A 372 3.26 -10.50 -14.82
C ASN A 372 4.31 -9.64 -15.53
N PHE A 373 4.33 -8.33 -15.26
CA PHE A 373 5.39 -7.44 -15.73
C PHE A 373 6.34 -7.10 -14.57
N TYR A 374 7.59 -6.88 -14.95
CA TYR A 374 8.60 -6.25 -14.13
C TYR A 374 9.31 -5.19 -14.96
N PHE A 375 9.01 -3.96 -14.68
CA PHE A 375 9.60 -2.80 -15.32
C PHE A 375 10.81 -2.33 -14.53
N GLU A 376 12.00 -2.65 -15.01
CA GLU A 376 13.25 -2.15 -14.46
C GLU A 376 13.42 -0.67 -14.84
N ASN A 377 13.73 0.18 -13.86
CA ASN A 377 13.96 1.60 -14.04
C ASN A 377 15.39 1.86 -14.49
N MET A 378 15.57 2.21 -15.74
CA MET A 378 16.87 2.47 -16.37
C MET A 378 17.23 3.97 -16.33
N GLY A 379 17.09 4.62 -15.17
CA GLY A 379 17.32 6.06 -15.00
C GLY A 379 16.23 6.92 -15.65
N GLY A 380 14.97 6.59 -15.36
CA GLY A 380 13.78 7.30 -15.80
C GLY A 380 13.18 6.78 -17.12
N LYS A 381 13.59 5.59 -17.58
CA LYS A 381 12.93 4.79 -18.61
C LYS A 381 12.75 3.38 -18.10
N PHE A 382 11.69 2.73 -18.52
CA PHE A 382 11.35 1.39 -18.05
C PHE A 382 11.44 0.35 -19.17
N GLU A 383 11.98 -0.84 -18.85
CA GLU A 383 11.99 -1.99 -19.72
C GLU A 383 11.42 -3.22 -19.00
N ASP A 384 10.53 -3.98 -19.67
CA ASP A 384 9.97 -5.21 -19.09
C ASP A 384 10.97 -6.36 -19.15
N HIS A 385 11.50 -6.72 -18.01
CA HIS A 385 12.46 -7.80 -17.84
C HIS A 385 11.88 -9.04 -17.13
N ALA A 386 10.56 -9.10 -16.83
CA ALA A 386 9.95 -10.17 -16.03
C ALA A 386 10.34 -11.58 -16.46
N ARG A 387 10.37 -11.85 -17.77
CA ARG A 387 10.76 -13.16 -18.30
C ARG A 387 12.24 -13.48 -18.07
N ALA A 388 13.11 -12.50 -18.21
CA ALA A 388 14.55 -12.70 -18.09
C ALA A 388 14.99 -13.00 -16.66
N ILE A 389 14.28 -12.42 -15.69
CA ILE A 389 14.64 -12.48 -14.27
C ILE A 389 13.84 -13.50 -13.45
N GLY A 390 12.86 -14.20 -14.05
CA GLY A 390 12.09 -15.25 -13.39
C GLY A 390 10.74 -14.82 -12.78
N LEU A 391 10.28 -13.60 -13.02
CA LEU A 391 9.00 -13.06 -12.50
C LEU A 391 7.81 -13.21 -13.46
N ALA A 392 8.00 -13.68 -14.67
CA ALA A 392 6.91 -13.90 -15.64
C ALA A 392 6.05 -15.13 -15.23
N ASP A 393 5.36 -15.05 -14.10
CA ASP A 393 4.33 -16.03 -13.73
C ASP A 393 3.08 -15.85 -14.59
N TYR A 394 2.45 -16.96 -14.97
CA TYR A 394 1.23 -17.01 -15.78
C TYR A 394 0.01 -17.48 -14.96
N GLY A 395 0.10 -17.45 -13.65
CA GLY A 395 -1.05 -17.60 -12.76
C GLY A 395 -2.06 -16.48 -12.96
N ILE A 396 -3.21 -16.58 -12.32
CA ILE A 396 -4.19 -15.49 -12.34
C ILE A 396 -3.89 -14.58 -11.17
N SER A 397 -2.91 -13.70 -11.35
CA SER A 397 -2.40 -12.84 -10.28
C SER A 397 -3.40 -11.74 -9.90
N ARG A 398 -3.39 -11.39 -8.61
CA ARG A 398 -4.25 -10.38 -8.00
C ARG A 398 -3.41 -9.41 -7.16
N GLY A 399 -3.44 -9.51 -5.85
CA GLY A 399 -2.60 -8.70 -4.96
C GLY A 399 -1.15 -9.16 -4.94
N SER A 400 -0.26 -8.26 -4.59
CA SER A 400 1.15 -8.57 -4.35
C SER A 400 1.69 -7.74 -3.19
N VAL A 401 2.69 -8.25 -2.49
CA VAL A 401 3.36 -7.55 -1.40
C VAL A 401 4.86 -7.72 -1.50
N VAL A 402 5.56 -6.67 -1.12
CA VAL A 402 7.02 -6.57 -1.14
C VAL A 402 7.55 -6.51 0.29
N PHE A 403 8.55 -7.30 0.61
CA PHE A 403 9.20 -7.38 1.92
C PHE A 403 10.53 -8.15 1.83
N ASP A 404 11.39 -8.01 2.81
CA ASP A 404 12.65 -8.77 2.91
C ASP A 404 12.46 -9.91 3.91
N TYR A 405 11.90 -11.06 3.43
CA TYR A 405 11.47 -12.15 4.31
C TYR A 405 12.64 -12.93 4.94
N ASN A 406 13.82 -12.90 4.33
CA ASN A 406 15.00 -13.64 4.78
C ASN A 406 16.05 -12.73 5.46
N ASN A 407 15.79 -11.41 5.53
CA ASN A 407 16.64 -10.39 6.12
C ASN A 407 18.04 -10.31 5.49
N ASP A 408 18.15 -10.51 4.17
CA ASP A 408 19.41 -10.36 3.44
C ASP A 408 19.61 -8.95 2.85
N GLY A 409 18.58 -8.10 2.91
CA GLY A 409 18.60 -6.72 2.45
C GLY A 409 18.10 -6.52 1.03
N ASP A 410 17.73 -7.60 0.34
CA ASP A 410 17.09 -7.56 -0.96
C ASP A 410 15.57 -7.71 -0.78
N LEU A 411 14.78 -6.95 -1.53
CA LEU A 411 13.33 -7.03 -1.43
C LEU A 411 12.79 -8.22 -2.22
N ASP A 412 12.04 -9.06 -1.54
CA ASP A 412 11.34 -10.23 -2.08
C ASP A 412 9.90 -9.89 -2.47
N LEU A 413 9.23 -10.79 -3.19
CA LEU A 413 7.89 -10.57 -3.71
C LEU A 413 6.98 -11.77 -3.45
N LEU A 414 5.84 -11.53 -2.81
CA LEU A 414 4.75 -12.49 -2.73
C LEU A 414 3.59 -12.04 -3.62
N VAL A 415 3.09 -12.96 -4.48
CA VAL A 415 2.00 -12.70 -5.41
C VAL A 415 0.84 -13.64 -5.11
N VAL A 416 -0.31 -13.07 -4.78
CA VAL A 416 -1.53 -13.85 -4.52
C VAL A 416 -2.19 -14.21 -5.85
N ASN A 417 -2.29 -15.50 -6.14
CA ASN A 417 -2.97 -16.01 -7.32
C ASN A 417 -4.32 -16.61 -6.96
N GLN A 418 -5.33 -16.39 -7.83
CA GLN A 418 -6.63 -16.99 -7.68
C GLN A 418 -6.73 -18.36 -8.37
N GLU A 419 -7.62 -19.20 -7.86
CA GLU A 419 -8.02 -20.46 -8.50
C GLU A 419 -8.72 -20.18 -9.85
N PRO A 420 -8.33 -20.87 -10.95
CA PRO A 420 -9.06 -20.76 -12.21
C PRO A 420 -10.48 -21.29 -12.06
N VAL A 421 -11.46 -20.57 -12.59
CA VAL A 421 -12.87 -21.00 -12.61
C VAL A 421 -13.20 -21.89 -13.82
N ILE A 422 -12.29 -22.03 -14.77
CA ILE A 422 -12.40 -22.89 -15.94
C ILE A 422 -11.58 -24.18 -15.78
N ALA A 423 -12.08 -25.28 -16.32
CA ALA A 423 -11.30 -26.50 -16.43
C ALA A 423 -10.19 -26.34 -17.50
N GLY A 424 -9.01 -26.94 -17.22
CA GLY A 424 -7.92 -26.97 -18.20
C GLY A 424 -7.10 -25.68 -18.32
N TYR A 425 -7.08 -24.85 -17.29
CA TYR A 425 -6.14 -23.72 -17.22
C TYR A 425 -4.69 -24.22 -17.41
N PRO A 426 -3.87 -23.56 -18.25
CA PRO A 426 -2.63 -24.17 -18.77
C PRO A 426 -1.50 -24.30 -17.75
N VAL A 427 -1.54 -23.56 -16.65
CA VAL A 427 -0.49 -23.54 -15.61
C VAL A 427 -1.10 -23.60 -14.22
N PRO A 428 -0.38 -24.08 -13.20
CA PRO A 428 -0.82 -23.94 -11.82
C PRO A 428 -1.00 -22.47 -11.45
N SER A 429 -2.16 -22.12 -10.90
CA SER A 429 -2.44 -20.77 -10.40
C SER A 429 -2.58 -20.83 -8.88
N VAL A 430 -1.46 -20.70 -8.20
CA VAL A 430 -1.31 -20.71 -6.74
C VAL A 430 -0.47 -19.51 -6.32
N THR A 431 -0.67 -19.03 -5.10
CA THR A 431 0.16 -17.95 -4.53
C THR A 431 1.65 -18.29 -4.63
N LYS A 432 2.45 -17.31 -5.02
CA LYS A 432 3.88 -17.46 -5.26
C LYS A 432 4.70 -16.60 -4.31
N LEU A 433 5.81 -17.15 -3.81
CA LEU A 433 6.87 -16.38 -3.18
C LEU A 433 8.11 -16.44 -4.07
N PHE A 434 8.57 -15.28 -4.49
CA PHE A 434 9.77 -15.10 -5.28
C PHE A 434 10.86 -14.48 -4.41
N ARG A 435 11.93 -15.22 -4.19
CA ARG A 435 13.12 -14.70 -3.52
C ARG A 435 13.95 -13.91 -4.52
N ASN A 436 14.36 -12.73 -4.12
CA ASN A 436 15.32 -11.93 -4.86
C ASN A 436 16.74 -12.46 -4.61
N ASP A 437 17.42 -12.88 -5.64
CA ASP A 437 18.80 -13.37 -5.61
C ASP A 437 19.77 -12.33 -6.23
N SER A 438 19.38 -11.06 -6.27
CA SER A 438 20.25 -9.97 -6.76
C SER A 438 21.41 -9.76 -5.80
N THR A 439 22.57 -9.39 -6.32
CA THR A 439 23.80 -9.23 -5.51
C THR A 439 24.36 -7.82 -5.59
N LYS A 440 23.51 -6.85 -5.89
CA LYS A 440 23.95 -5.48 -6.18
C LYS A 440 23.55 -4.51 -5.10
N GLY A 441 24.33 -3.42 -5.08
CA GLY A 441 24.05 -2.21 -4.33
C GLY A 441 24.14 -2.38 -2.82
N ASN A 442 24.33 -1.26 -2.18
CA ASN A 442 24.18 -1.14 -0.74
C ASN A 442 22.73 -0.72 -0.43
N TRP A 443 22.29 -0.93 0.80
CA TRP A 443 20.92 -0.67 1.20
C TRP A 443 20.82 -0.14 2.64
N ILE A 444 19.63 0.34 3.00
CA ILE A 444 19.21 0.56 4.39
C ILE A 444 17.73 0.25 4.52
N LYS A 445 17.36 -0.38 5.65
CA LYS A 445 15.98 -0.52 6.09
C LYS A 445 15.72 0.37 7.29
N ILE A 446 14.59 1.08 7.30
CA ILE A 446 14.24 2.05 8.33
C ILE A 446 12.86 1.69 8.89
N MET A 447 12.84 1.30 10.15
CA MET A 447 11.62 1.12 10.95
C MET A 447 11.31 2.42 11.67
N LEU A 448 10.07 2.88 11.60
CA LEU A 448 9.61 4.02 12.36
C LEU A 448 8.91 3.58 13.65
N LYS A 449 9.08 4.39 14.69
CA LYS A 449 8.35 4.26 15.95
C LYS A 449 7.81 5.61 16.36
N GLY A 450 6.53 5.86 16.06
CA GLY A 450 5.82 7.08 16.44
C GLY A 450 5.61 7.17 17.95
N VAL A 451 5.51 8.39 18.45
CA VAL A 451 5.19 8.72 19.83
C VAL A 451 3.97 9.65 19.89
N ASP A 452 3.97 10.76 19.15
CA ASP A 452 2.79 11.59 18.86
C ASP A 452 2.14 11.14 17.53
N ALA A 453 2.94 10.79 16.52
CA ALA A 453 2.50 10.18 15.26
C ALA A 453 2.02 8.73 15.44
N GLU A 454 1.47 8.12 14.39
CA GLU A 454 1.07 6.71 14.37
C GLU A 454 2.25 5.78 14.72
N SER A 455 1.97 4.71 15.47
CA SER A 455 2.99 3.87 16.14
C SER A 455 4.04 3.28 15.21
N HIS A 456 3.69 2.92 13.98
CA HIS A 456 4.59 2.36 12.96
C HIS A 456 4.96 3.35 11.86
N GLY A 457 4.53 4.62 12.02
CA GLY A 457 4.83 5.71 11.10
C GLY A 457 3.98 5.71 9.83
N ILE A 458 2.85 5.02 9.79
CA ILE A 458 1.92 5.08 8.64
C ILE A 458 1.62 6.54 8.30
N GLY A 459 1.76 6.90 7.01
CA GLY A 459 1.61 8.25 6.50
C GLY A 459 2.83 9.16 6.67
N SER A 460 3.87 8.71 7.37
CA SER A 460 5.11 9.46 7.46
C SER A 460 5.95 9.32 6.19
N LYS A 461 6.74 10.36 5.88
CA LYS A 461 7.64 10.39 4.72
C LYS A 461 9.10 10.35 5.18
N ILE A 462 9.89 9.47 4.57
CA ILE A 462 11.32 9.33 4.85
C ILE A 462 12.11 9.80 3.63
N GLU A 463 13.07 10.68 3.85
CA GLU A 463 14.03 11.17 2.87
C GLU A 463 15.43 10.68 3.22
N VAL A 464 16.12 10.04 2.28
CA VAL A 464 17.49 9.57 2.42
C VAL A 464 18.39 10.28 1.42
N GLU A 465 19.45 10.91 1.91
CA GLU A 465 20.51 11.52 1.10
C GLU A 465 21.76 10.65 1.16
N ALA A 466 22.16 10.04 0.04
CA ALA A 466 23.34 9.18 -0.08
C ALA A 466 23.94 9.24 -1.49
N GLY A 467 25.26 9.24 -1.61
CA GLY A 467 25.94 9.24 -2.92
C GLY A 467 25.59 10.41 -3.83
N GLY A 468 25.12 11.54 -3.28
CA GLY A 468 24.65 12.70 -4.04
C GLY A 468 23.22 12.58 -4.59
N ARG A 469 22.50 11.50 -4.27
CA ARG A 469 21.08 11.30 -4.59
C ARG A 469 20.22 11.62 -3.38
N LYS A 470 18.96 11.95 -3.64
CA LYS A 470 17.92 12.18 -2.65
C LYS A 470 16.73 11.29 -3.02
N MET A 471 16.37 10.39 -2.16
CA MET A 471 15.33 9.39 -2.35
C MET A 471 14.26 9.58 -1.28
N ILE A 472 12.99 9.37 -1.61
CA ILE A 472 11.88 9.43 -0.66
C ILE A 472 11.02 8.18 -0.69
N ARG A 473 10.45 7.83 0.47
CA ARG A 473 9.41 6.80 0.62
C ARG A 473 8.35 7.32 1.59
N GLU A 474 7.09 7.07 1.26
CA GLU A 474 5.98 7.17 2.21
C GLU A 474 5.72 5.81 2.84
N ILE A 475 5.32 5.79 4.11
CA ILE A 475 4.90 4.56 4.78
C ILE A 475 3.42 4.36 4.49
N ASP A 476 3.14 3.37 3.67
CA ASP A 476 1.80 3.04 3.18
C ASP A 476 0.98 2.26 4.23
N GLY A 477 -0.27 2.65 4.40
CA GLY A 477 -1.23 2.00 5.29
C GLY A 477 -2.13 0.97 4.61
N GLY A 478 -1.84 0.57 3.37
CA GLY A 478 -2.58 -0.45 2.63
C GLY A 478 -3.23 0.04 1.35
N ALA A 479 -3.84 -0.89 0.62
CA ALA A 479 -4.51 -0.71 -0.67
C ALA A 479 -3.60 -0.32 -1.86
N SER A 480 -2.30 -0.15 -1.64
CA SER A 480 -1.35 0.24 -2.69
C SER A 480 -1.15 -0.83 -3.76
N SER A 481 -1.42 -2.10 -3.47
CA SER A 481 -1.28 -3.20 -4.43
C SER A 481 -2.51 -4.10 -4.42
N HIS A 482 -3.60 -3.61 -4.94
CA HIS A 482 -4.88 -4.34 -5.06
C HIS A 482 -5.21 -5.14 -3.78
N LEU A 483 -5.92 -4.57 -2.83
CA LEU A 483 -6.39 -5.19 -1.59
C LEU A 483 -5.28 -5.63 -0.60
N SER A 484 -4.04 -5.16 -0.77
CA SER A 484 -2.87 -5.65 -0.04
C SER A 484 -2.10 -4.52 0.64
N GLN A 485 -1.25 -4.88 1.60
CA GLN A 485 -0.30 -3.98 2.26
C GLN A 485 1.08 -4.64 2.32
N SER A 486 2.06 -3.98 1.73
CA SER A 486 3.47 -4.35 1.81
C SER A 486 4.07 -4.05 3.19
N SER A 487 5.36 -4.36 3.37
CA SER A 487 6.09 -4.01 4.58
C SER A 487 6.00 -2.52 4.90
N VAL A 488 5.78 -2.17 6.18
CA VAL A 488 5.89 -0.80 6.69
C VAL A 488 7.35 -0.42 7.01
N ILE A 489 8.30 -1.31 6.78
CA ILE A 489 9.73 -1.04 6.88
C ILE A 489 10.19 -0.39 5.57
N ALA A 490 10.54 0.89 5.62
CA ALA A 490 11.03 1.58 4.43
C ALA A 490 12.38 1.03 4.00
N HIS A 491 12.49 0.64 2.73
CA HIS A 491 13.73 0.16 2.12
C HIS A 491 14.25 1.18 1.11
N PHE A 492 15.56 1.39 1.15
CA PHE A 492 16.28 2.24 0.19
C PHE A 492 17.51 1.50 -0.32
N GLY A 493 17.58 1.24 -1.61
CA GLY A 493 18.82 0.92 -2.27
C GLY A 493 19.70 2.17 -2.34
N LEU A 494 20.99 1.99 -2.27
CA LEU A 494 21.97 3.07 -2.16
C LEU A 494 23.04 3.01 -3.26
N GLY A 495 22.93 2.02 -4.18
CA GLY A 495 23.93 1.77 -5.20
C GLY A 495 25.32 1.57 -4.62
N ASP A 496 26.30 2.30 -5.15
CA ASP A 496 27.68 2.26 -4.70
C ASP A 496 28.00 3.22 -3.52
N ALA A 497 26.97 3.89 -2.93
CA ALA A 497 27.21 4.80 -1.80
C ALA A 497 27.75 4.03 -0.58
N THR A 498 28.83 4.52 0.01
CA THR A 498 29.50 3.86 1.14
C THR A 498 29.04 4.39 2.51
N LYS A 499 28.16 5.39 2.52
CA LYS A 499 27.55 5.98 3.72
C LYS A 499 26.27 6.70 3.31
N ILE A 500 25.44 6.94 4.30
CA ILE A 500 24.28 7.82 4.20
C ILE A 500 24.66 9.15 4.82
N ASP A 501 24.55 10.22 4.05
CA ASP A 501 24.89 11.57 4.52
C ASP A 501 23.84 12.09 5.50
N LYS A 502 22.53 11.85 5.17
CA LYS A 502 21.43 12.34 5.99
C LYS A 502 20.17 11.50 5.79
N ILE A 503 19.43 11.28 6.87
CA ILE A 503 18.06 10.76 6.85
C ILE A 503 17.17 11.81 7.52
N THR A 504 16.06 12.15 6.86
CA THR A 504 15.03 13.04 7.42
C THR A 504 13.71 12.30 7.45
N VAL A 505 13.04 12.27 8.60
CA VAL A 505 11.68 11.76 8.76
C VAL A 505 10.75 12.96 8.94
N TYR A 506 9.73 13.02 8.09
CA TYR A 506 8.57 13.90 8.22
C TYR A 506 7.44 13.06 8.78
N TRP A 507 7.17 13.22 10.07
CA TRP A 507 6.14 12.48 10.77
C TRP A 507 4.75 13.05 10.48
N THR A 508 3.73 12.22 10.47
CA THR A 508 2.35 12.71 10.50
C THR A 508 2.15 13.65 11.68
N GLY A 509 1.38 14.74 11.48
CA GLY A 509 1.27 15.80 12.49
C GLY A 509 2.36 16.88 12.44
N GLY A 510 3.27 16.82 11.45
CA GLY A 510 4.19 17.90 11.09
C GLY A 510 5.54 17.92 11.81
N ASN A 511 5.81 16.97 12.71
CA ASN A 511 7.12 16.86 13.35
C ASN A 511 8.19 16.44 12.33
N LYS A 512 9.41 17.01 12.44
CA LYS A 512 10.53 16.70 11.55
C LYS A 512 11.75 16.30 12.34
N GLN A 513 12.33 15.15 12.02
CA GLN A 513 13.52 14.62 12.68
C GLN A 513 14.63 14.32 11.66
N THR A 514 15.88 14.65 12.00
CA THR A 514 17.03 14.43 11.11
C THR A 514 18.16 13.74 11.85
N ILE A 515 18.77 12.73 11.20
CA ILE A 515 20.02 12.11 11.63
C ILE A 515 21.04 12.14 10.50
N ASN A 516 22.33 12.19 10.82
CA ASN A 516 23.41 12.32 9.84
C ASN A 516 24.45 11.22 10.01
N ASN A 517 25.19 10.94 8.92
CA ASN A 517 26.32 10.00 8.89
C ASN A 517 25.93 8.59 9.38
N VAL A 518 24.92 8.00 8.77
CA VAL A 518 24.43 6.65 9.09
C VAL A 518 25.19 5.61 8.26
N SER A 519 25.51 4.47 8.87
CA SER A 519 26.13 3.34 8.15
C SER A 519 25.11 2.66 7.23
N ILE A 520 25.61 2.05 6.16
CA ILE A 520 24.84 1.27 5.18
C ILE A 520 24.68 -0.19 5.60
N ASN A 521 23.89 -0.96 4.87
CA ASN A 521 23.69 -2.42 4.99
C ASN A 521 23.25 -2.84 6.40
N GLN A 522 22.22 -2.16 6.91
CA GLN A 522 21.64 -2.44 8.22
C GLN A 522 20.17 -2.03 8.29
N THR A 523 19.46 -2.59 9.26
CA THR A 523 18.14 -2.11 9.68
C THR A 523 18.30 -1.20 10.90
N ILE A 524 17.68 -0.03 10.86
CA ILE A 524 17.66 0.91 12.00
C ILE A 524 16.22 1.19 12.42
N THR A 525 16.04 1.51 13.69
CA THR A 525 14.76 2.01 14.21
C THR A 525 14.90 3.48 14.57
N LEU A 526 14.05 4.32 14.01
CA LEU A 526 13.95 5.73 14.33
C LEU A 526 12.73 5.97 15.20
N THR A 527 12.94 6.30 16.47
CA THR A 527 11.86 6.70 17.37
C THR A 527 11.63 8.19 17.25
N GLU A 528 10.37 8.59 17.11
CA GLU A 528 9.97 9.98 17.08
C GLU A 528 10.43 10.71 18.34
N ILE A 529 11.00 11.91 18.15
CA ILE A 529 11.31 12.84 19.24
C ILE A 529 10.19 13.88 19.27
N PRO A 530 9.22 13.78 20.19
CA PRO A 530 8.10 14.71 20.23
C PRO A 530 8.58 16.16 20.37
N GLU A 531 7.97 17.06 19.62
CA GLU A 531 8.19 18.48 19.87
C GLU A 531 7.67 18.87 21.26
N LYS A 532 8.48 19.62 22.01
CA LYS A 532 8.01 20.22 23.26
C LYS A 532 6.87 21.18 22.94
N LYS A 533 5.64 20.74 23.08
CA LYS A 533 4.46 21.62 22.98
C LYS A 533 4.69 22.76 23.98
N SER A 534 5.01 23.95 23.46
CA SER A 534 5.19 25.14 24.31
C SER A 534 3.83 25.36 25.00
N ASN A 535 3.85 25.37 26.33
CA ASN A 535 2.64 25.58 27.15
C ASN A 535 2.16 27.02 26.98
N HIS A 536 1.68 27.37 25.77
CA HIS A 536 1.04 28.66 25.50
C HIS A 536 -0.12 28.93 26.46
N LEU A 537 -0.76 27.86 26.98
CA LEU A 537 -1.80 27.98 28.01
C LEU A 537 -1.25 28.67 29.26
N PHE A 538 -0.02 28.36 29.67
CA PHE A 538 0.63 29.01 30.82
C PHE A 538 0.98 30.47 30.51
N LEU A 539 1.40 30.75 29.28
CA LEU A 539 1.65 32.12 28.80
C LEU A 539 0.35 32.93 28.70
N TYR A 540 -0.74 32.36 28.18
CA TYR A 540 -2.05 33.01 28.13
C TYR A 540 -2.64 33.22 29.55
N LEU A 541 -2.45 32.29 30.48
CA LEU A 541 -2.82 32.46 31.87
C LEU A 541 -2.02 33.59 32.52
N LEU A 542 -0.72 33.69 32.30
CA LEU A 542 0.12 34.77 32.78
C LEU A 542 -0.29 36.14 32.19
N ILE A 543 -0.58 36.20 30.90
CA ILE A 543 -1.06 37.41 30.23
C ILE A 543 -2.45 37.78 30.77
N GLY A 544 -3.36 36.84 30.96
CA GLY A 544 -4.67 37.02 31.54
C GLY A 544 -4.59 37.58 32.97
N LEU A 545 -3.68 37.02 33.80
CA LEU A 545 -3.44 37.52 35.19
C LEU A 545 -2.87 38.93 35.16
N ALA A 546 -1.92 39.24 34.25
CA ALA A 546 -1.34 40.58 34.10
C ALA A 546 -2.41 41.63 33.71
N VAL A 547 -3.28 41.27 32.74
CA VAL A 547 -4.40 42.13 32.32
C VAL A 547 -5.38 42.38 33.47
N LEU A 548 -5.76 41.34 34.21
CA LEU A 548 -6.64 41.46 35.37
C LEU A 548 -6.02 42.35 36.46
N THR A 549 -4.71 42.24 36.70
CA THR A 549 -3.96 43.05 37.65
C THR A 549 -3.97 44.53 37.23
N ILE A 550 -3.73 44.81 35.96
CA ILE A 550 -3.76 46.17 35.40
C ILE A 550 -5.17 46.77 35.53
N VAL A 551 -6.20 46.02 35.17
CA VAL A 551 -7.61 46.45 35.31
C VAL A 551 -7.95 46.76 36.78
N PHE A 552 -7.50 45.92 37.72
CA PHE A 552 -7.70 46.14 39.14
C PHE A 552 -6.99 47.39 39.66
N ILE A 553 -5.74 47.66 39.23
CA ILE A 553 -4.98 48.84 39.60
C ILE A 553 -5.66 50.12 39.07
N VAL A 554 -6.13 50.10 37.80
CA VAL A 554 -6.82 51.24 37.19
C VAL A 554 -8.17 51.50 37.88
N TRP A 555 -8.90 50.45 38.24
CA TRP A 555 -10.17 50.58 38.99
C TRP A 555 -9.97 51.17 40.39
N ARG A 556 -8.88 50.73 41.09
CA ARG A 556 -8.52 51.25 42.41
C ARG A 556 -8.04 52.70 42.40
N LYS A 557 -7.50 53.21 41.30
CA LYS A 557 -7.10 54.62 41.14
C LYS A 557 -8.27 55.56 40.76
N ARG A 558 -9.41 54.97 40.36
CA ARG A 558 -10.62 55.76 40.03
C ARG A 558 -11.63 55.84 41.17
N LYS A 559 -11.40 55.15 42.28
CA LYS A 559 -12.07 55.34 43.59
C LYS A 559 -11.17 56.17 44.51
#